data_b727c28396be5aefc5af0607e3e3774a
#
_entry.id   b727c28396be5aefc5af0607e3e3774a
#
_cell.length_a   1.000
_cell.length_b   1.000
_cell.length_c   1.000
_cell.angle_alpha   90.00
_cell.angle_beta   90.00
_cell.angle_gamma   90.00
#
_symmetry.space_group_name_H-M   'P 1'
#
loop_
_entity.id
_entity.type
_entity.pdbx_description
1 polymer ?
#
loop_
_entity_poly.entity_id
_entity_poly.type
_entity_poly.pdbx_seq_one_letter_code
_entity_poly.pdbx_strand_id
1 'polypeptide(L)'
;LVFTAATAFSQVKVVHFNAGWNSANDVEWFDKLSDANKKSLSIDDGDIQTKYSIAIVPTIIVFDDGEEVKRYQADLSFKMVATREEIQEYIDELIISKF
;
A
#
# COMPACT_ATOMS: atom_id res chain seq x y z
N LEU A 1 1.69 7.23 -31.99
CA LEU A 1 1.52 7.04 -31.42
C LEU A 1 1.14 6.67 -30.44
N VAL A 2 0.85 6.48 -29.80
CA VAL A 2 0.61 6.24 -29.00
C VAL A 2 0.34 5.89 -27.99
N PHE A 3 -0.08 5.74 -27.34
CA PHE A 3 -0.39 5.56 -26.52
C PHE A 3 -0.30 5.36 -25.35
N THR A 4 -0.56 5.16 -24.68
CA THR A 4 0.09 5.26 -23.37
C THR A 4 -0.87 5.72 -22.31
N ALA A 5 -2.08 6.01 -22.65
CA ALA A 5 -3.10 6.41 -21.69
C ALA A 5 -3.33 5.33 -20.65
N ALA A 6 -3.18 4.07 -21.03
CA ALA A 6 -3.44 2.97 -20.13
C ALA A 6 -2.45 2.87 -18.96
N THR A 7 -1.32 3.57 -19.06
CA THR A 7 -0.31 3.47 -18.00
C THR A 7 -0.64 4.30 -16.76
N ALA A 8 -1.67 5.16 -16.82
CA ALA A 8 -2.03 6.00 -15.69
C ALA A 8 -2.29 5.20 -14.42
N PHE A 9 -2.98 4.06 -14.53
CA PHE A 9 -3.30 3.23 -13.37
C PHE A 9 -2.08 2.49 -12.84
N SER A 10 -1.15 2.12 -13.71
CA SER A 10 0.02 1.37 -13.29
C SER A 10 0.99 2.22 -12.47
N GLN A 11 0.79 3.54 -12.45
CA GLN A 11 1.63 4.42 -11.66
C GLN A 11 1.26 4.42 -10.19
N VAL A 12 0.05 3.99 -9.85
CA VAL A 12 -0.37 3.88 -8.47
C VAL A 12 -0.01 2.48 -7.97
N LYS A 13 0.76 2.45 -6.91
CA LYS A 13 1.22 1.19 -6.32
C LYS A 13 0.92 1.22 -4.83
N VAL A 14 0.42 0.10 -4.33
CA VAL A 14 0.10 -0.02 -2.91
C VAL A 14 0.88 -1.21 -2.37
N VAL A 15 1.61 -0.98 -1.29
CA VAL A 15 2.45 -2.01 -0.69
C VAL A 15 2.04 -2.23 0.75
N HIS A 16 1.81 -3.49 1.08
CA HIS A 16 1.48 -3.95 2.42
C HIS A 16 2.74 -4.53 3.04
N PHE A 17 3.07 -4.07 4.25
CA PHE A 17 4.24 -4.55 4.99
C PHE A 17 3.77 -5.22 6.26
N ASN A 18 4.30 -6.42 6.54
CA ASN A 18 4.04 -7.08 7.80
C ASN A 18 5.26 -7.93 8.16
N ALA A 19 5.22 -8.55 9.33
CA ALA A 19 6.27 -9.44 9.80
C ALA A 19 5.69 -10.83 10.04
N GLY A 20 6.54 -11.86 9.93
CA GLY A 20 6.07 -13.22 10.13
C GLY A 20 5.44 -13.44 11.51
N TRP A 21 6.03 -12.82 12.55
CA TRP A 21 5.49 -12.97 13.92
C TRP A 21 4.12 -12.30 14.07
N ASN A 22 3.71 -11.47 13.14
CA ASN A 22 2.43 -10.76 13.17
C ASN A 22 1.50 -11.22 12.07
N SER A 23 1.73 -12.39 11.49
CA SER A 23 0.96 -12.83 10.32
C SER A 23 -0.53 -13.02 10.62
N ALA A 24 -0.89 -13.25 11.88
CA ALA A 24 -2.29 -13.35 12.26
C ALA A 24 -3.05 -12.04 12.02
N ASN A 25 -2.34 -10.92 11.91
CA ASN A 25 -2.91 -9.61 11.68
C ASN A 25 -2.64 -9.09 10.27
N ASP A 26 -2.34 -9.99 9.33
CA ASP A 26 -2.25 -9.61 7.92
C ASP A 26 -3.56 -8.93 7.51
N VAL A 27 -3.43 -7.95 6.63
CA VAL A 27 -4.59 -7.20 6.15
C VAL A 27 -5.30 -8.06 5.10
N GLU A 28 -6.32 -8.78 5.53
CA GLU A 28 -6.96 -9.81 4.70
C GLU A 28 -7.61 -9.24 3.45
N TRP A 29 -8.12 -8.01 3.54
CA TRP A 29 -8.81 -7.39 2.41
C TRP A 29 -7.85 -6.66 1.46
N PHE A 30 -6.55 -6.72 1.73
CA PHE A 30 -5.58 -5.99 0.90
C PHE A 30 -5.70 -6.38 -0.58
N ASP A 31 -5.90 -7.67 -0.86
CA ASP A 31 -6.01 -8.15 -2.23
C ASP A 31 -7.27 -7.66 -2.94
N LYS A 32 -8.23 -7.12 -2.18
CA LYS A 32 -9.47 -6.62 -2.75
C LYS A 32 -9.39 -5.18 -3.20
N LEU A 33 -8.29 -4.50 -2.93
CA LEU A 33 -8.05 -3.18 -3.48
C LEU A 33 -7.92 -3.29 -4.99
N SER A 34 -8.45 -2.31 -5.71
CA SER A 34 -8.43 -2.33 -7.17
C SER A 34 -7.81 -1.07 -7.74
N ASP A 35 -7.49 -1.12 -9.02
CA ASP A 35 -7.00 0.02 -9.81
C ASP A 35 -5.62 0.50 -9.34
N ALA A 36 -4.83 -0.41 -8.79
CA ALA A 36 -3.47 -0.13 -8.37
C ALA A 36 -2.66 -1.42 -8.45
N ASN A 37 -1.37 -1.28 -8.62
CA ASN A 37 -0.45 -2.40 -8.50
C ASN A 37 -0.25 -2.70 -7.03
N LYS A 38 -0.40 -3.95 -6.64
CA LYS A 38 -0.36 -4.35 -5.24
C LYS A 38 0.81 -5.29 -4.98
N LYS A 39 1.44 -5.13 -3.83
CA LYS A 39 2.55 -5.97 -3.43
C LYS A 39 2.57 -6.09 -1.92
N SER A 40 2.91 -7.29 -1.42
CA SER A 40 3.11 -7.50 0.01
C SER A 40 4.57 -7.86 0.24
N LEU A 41 5.17 -7.22 1.22
CA LEU A 41 6.56 -7.44 1.58
C LEU A 41 6.66 -7.77 3.06
N SER A 42 7.63 -8.61 3.41
CA SER A 42 7.94 -8.92 4.80
C SER A 42 9.09 -8.04 5.25
N ILE A 43 8.96 -7.43 6.42
CA ILE A 43 10.07 -6.65 6.98
C ILE A 43 11.19 -7.56 7.49
N ASP A 44 10.93 -8.87 7.53
CA ASP A 44 11.96 -9.84 7.89
C ASP A 44 12.95 -10.07 6.77
N ASP A 45 12.63 -9.62 5.55
CA ASP A 45 13.48 -9.83 4.38
C ASP A 45 14.48 -8.69 4.22
N GLY A 46 15.78 -9.03 4.26
CA GLY A 46 16.83 -8.10 3.96
C GLY A 46 16.72 -6.78 4.73
N ASP A 47 16.75 -5.67 4.01
CA ASP A 47 16.73 -4.33 4.58
C ASP A 47 15.40 -3.62 4.36
N ILE A 48 14.33 -4.37 4.13
CA ILE A 48 13.00 -3.80 3.82
C ILE A 48 12.56 -2.80 4.88
N GLN A 49 12.72 -3.15 6.15
CA GLN A 49 12.27 -2.28 7.23
C GLN A 49 12.97 -0.92 7.17
N THR A 50 14.27 -0.93 6.98
CA THR A 50 15.05 0.30 6.92
C THR A 50 14.76 1.08 5.64
N LYS A 51 14.69 0.36 4.52
CA LYS A 51 14.49 0.99 3.22
C LYS A 51 13.20 1.79 3.16
N TYR A 52 12.14 1.28 3.78
CA TYR A 52 10.84 1.95 3.75
C TYR A 52 10.51 2.64 5.06
N SER A 53 11.42 2.65 6.01
CA SER A 53 11.25 3.30 7.32
C SER A 53 9.99 2.80 8.02
N ILE A 54 9.84 1.48 8.09
CA ILE A 54 8.66 0.87 8.70
C ILE A 54 8.82 0.90 10.22
N ALA A 55 7.97 1.69 10.89
CA ALA A 55 8.01 1.85 12.34
C ALA A 55 7.15 0.82 13.06
N ILE A 56 6.07 0.39 12.44
CA ILE A 56 5.13 -0.56 13.04
C ILE A 56 4.50 -1.39 11.92
N VAL A 57 4.05 -2.59 12.24
CA VAL A 57 3.40 -3.47 11.27
C VAL A 57 2.01 -3.84 11.76
N PRO A 58 1.05 -4.06 10.85
CA PRO A 58 1.19 -3.85 9.42
C PRO A 58 1.20 -2.36 9.05
N THR A 59 1.81 -2.04 7.94
CA THR A 59 1.79 -0.70 7.36
C THR A 59 1.44 -0.85 5.89
N ILE A 60 0.60 0.05 5.38
CA ILE A 60 0.27 0.12 3.96
C ILE A 60 0.69 1.48 3.44
N ILE A 61 1.48 1.47 2.36
CA ILE A 61 1.95 2.71 1.76
C ILE A 61 1.43 2.80 0.34
N VAL A 62 0.89 3.97 -0.02
CA VAL A 62 0.46 4.26 -1.38
C VAL A 62 1.55 5.11 -2.04
N PHE A 63 2.00 4.65 -3.19
CA PHE A 63 2.98 5.35 -4.02
C PHE A 63 2.30 5.83 -5.29
N ASP A 64 2.68 7.03 -5.72
CA ASP A 64 2.25 7.56 -6.99
C ASP A 64 3.50 7.92 -7.79
N ASP A 65 3.68 7.22 -8.89
CA ASP A 65 4.84 7.43 -9.77
C ASP A 65 6.15 7.32 -8.98
N GLY A 66 6.20 6.35 -8.06
CA GLY A 66 7.41 6.06 -7.29
C GLY A 66 7.56 6.85 -6.01
N GLU A 67 6.69 7.82 -5.76
CA GLU A 67 6.77 8.65 -4.56
C GLU A 67 5.71 8.24 -3.54
N GLU A 68 6.10 8.14 -2.28
CA GLU A 68 5.15 7.88 -1.21
C GLU A 68 4.21 9.07 -1.06
N VAL A 69 2.90 8.83 -1.16
CA VAL A 69 1.91 9.89 -1.03
C VAL A 69 1.00 9.70 0.17
N LYS A 70 0.91 8.47 0.69
CA LYS A 70 0.07 8.21 1.86
C LYS A 70 0.53 6.96 2.56
N ARG A 71 0.49 7.00 3.89
CA ARG A 71 0.91 5.85 4.72
C ARG A 71 -0.16 5.59 5.76
N TYR A 72 -0.55 4.33 5.88
CA TYR A 72 -1.52 3.87 6.88
C TYR A 72 -0.81 2.91 7.80
N GLN A 73 -0.82 3.21 9.08
CA GLN A 73 -0.09 2.42 10.07
C GLN A 73 -1.03 1.72 11.04
N ALA A 74 -0.56 0.62 11.58
CA ALA A 74 -1.27 -0.14 12.59
C ALA A 74 -1.35 0.63 13.90
N ASP A 75 -2.27 0.19 14.76
CA ASP A 75 -2.31 0.68 16.13
C ASP A 75 -1.27 -0.07 16.99
N LEU A 76 -1.25 0.22 18.28
CA LEU A 76 -0.27 -0.39 19.19
C LEU A 76 -0.50 -1.88 19.43
N SER A 77 -1.63 -2.42 18.98
CA SER A 77 -1.88 -3.86 19.05
C SER A 77 -1.48 -4.57 17.75
N PHE A 78 -0.80 -3.86 16.85
CA PHE A 78 -0.31 -4.39 15.59
C PHE A 78 -1.45 -4.82 14.66
N LYS A 79 -2.53 -4.05 14.64
CA LYS A 79 -3.67 -4.29 13.76
C LYS A 79 -3.92 -3.05 12.92
N MET A 80 -4.20 -3.25 11.64
CA MET A 80 -4.48 -2.13 10.74
C MET A 80 -5.78 -1.44 11.17
N VAL A 81 -5.71 -0.11 11.27
CA VAL A 81 -6.84 0.72 11.64
C VAL A 81 -7.65 1.14 10.42
N ALA A 82 -6.94 1.47 9.32
CA ALA A 82 -7.61 1.90 8.11
C ALA A 82 -8.47 0.78 7.54
N THR A 83 -9.56 1.17 6.89
CA THR A 83 -10.45 0.21 6.25
C THR A 83 -10.15 0.11 4.77
N ARG A 84 -10.65 -0.98 4.15
CA ARG A 84 -10.52 -1.14 2.69
C ARG A 84 -11.15 0.04 1.96
N GLU A 85 -12.33 0.45 2.42
CA GLU A 85 -13.05 1.56 1.81
C GLU A 85 -12.26 2.85 1.87
N GLU A 86 -11.63 3.10 2.99
CA GLU A 86 -10.84 4.32 3.17
C GLU A 86 -9.66 4.38 2.19
N ILE A 87 -8.94 3.28 2.08
CA ILE A 87 -7.78 3.23 1.18
C ILE A 87 -8.21 3.23 -0.28
N GLN A 88 -9.29 2.49 -0.59
CA GLN A 88 -9.79 2.49 -1.96
C GLN A 88 -10.25 3.88 -2.39
N GLU A 89 -10.91 4.61 -1.50
CA GLU A 89 -11.34 5.97 -1.81
C GLU A 89 -10.13 6.87 -2.11
N TYR A 90 -9.06 6.73 -1.34
CA TYR A 90 -7.85 7.50 -1.59
C TYR A 90 -7.25 7.18 -2.96
N ILE A 91 -7.19 5.89 -3.30
CA ILE A 91 -6.69 5.46 -4.60
C ILE A 91 -7.54 6.04 -5.72
N ASP A 92 -8.87 5.98 -5.56
CA ASP A 92 -9.79 6.48 -6.58
C ASP A 92 -9.63 7.98 -6.80
N GLU A 93 -9.51 8.73 -5.70
CA GLU A 93 -9.31 10.18 -5.79
C GLU A 93 -7.98 10.52 -6.44
N LEU A 94 -6.95 9.75 -6.12
CA LEU A 94 -5.63 9.95 -6.70
C LEU A 94 -5.67 9.75 -8.22
N ILE A 95 -6.36 8.71 -8.67
CA ILE A 95 -6.48 8.41 -10.09
C ILE A 95 -7.30 9.49 -10.78
N ILE A 96 -8.42 9.89 -10.18
CA ILE A 96 -9.29 10.92 -10.75
C ILE A 96 -8.51 12.23 -10.92
N SER A 97 -7.62 12.53 -9.97
CA SER A 97 -6.85 13.78 -10.04
C SER A 97 -5.91 13.84 -11.24
N LYS A 98 -5.68 12.72 -11.92
CA LYS A 98 -4.80 12.66 -13.09
C LYS A 98 -5.51 13.00 -14.37
N PHE A 99 -6.80 13.14 -14.35
CA PHE A 99 -7.61 13.49 -15.50
C PHE A 99 -8.08 14.98 -15.43
#